data_1b4cd3ae2c26fbcfeb1790c2db23aabf
#
_entry.id   1b4cd3ae2c26fbcfeb1790c2db23aabf
#
_cell.length_a   1.000
_cell.length_b   1.000
_cell.length_c   1.000
_cell.angle_alpha   90.00
_cell.angle_beta   90.00
_cell.angle_gamma   90.00
#
_symmetry.space_group_name_H-M   'P 1'
#
loop_
_entity.id
_entity.type
_entity.pdbx_description
1 polymer ?
#
loop_
_entity_poly.entity_id
_entity_poly.type
_entity_poly.pdbx_seq_one_letter_code
_entity_poly.pdbx_strand_id
1 'polypeptide(L)'
;MEIVSENKAHSGRQLVVKHASAATGTDMTFSIYLPPQAEREKLPIVWYLSGLTCTHANVTEKGEYRAACAELGLIFVAPDSSPRGADVPNVEEYDFGQGAGFYVDATEAPWAEHFRMWTYVTEELPALVAAEFPVDVERQAITGHSMGGHGALTVALRNPNRFRSVSAFAPIVAPSQVPWGQKALGGYLGEDQAAWRQHDAVALIEAGASVDEILVDVGDADPFIEKELRPDLLDRACAAAGIALTQRIQPGYDHSYYFISTFMDEHLRWHSERLRKE
;
A
#
# COMPACT_ATOMS: atom_id res chain seq x y z
N MET A 1 7.66 -4.17 -20.89
CA MET A 1 8.14 -3.32 -19.78
C MET A 1 9.14 -2.32 -20.33
N GLU A 2 9.06 -1.07 -19.93
CA GLU A 2 9.93 0.04 -20.33
C GLU A 2 10.48 0.73 -19.08
N ILE A 3 11.80 0.93 -19.00
CA ILE A 3 12.41 1.77 -17.97
C ILE A 3 12.31 3.22 -18.44
N VAL A 4 11.43 4.00 -17.84
CA VAL A 4 11.17 5.41 -18.19
C VAL A 4 12.28 6.31 -17.66
N SER A 5 12.79 6.01 -16.46
CA SER A 5 13.95 6.72 -15.90
C SER A 5 14.74 5.81 -14.98
N GLU A 6 16.05 6.09 -14.90
CA GLU A 6 16.97 5.46 -13.97
C GLU A 6 17.90 6.51 -13.38
N ASN A 7 17.98 6.54 -12.05
CA ASN A 7 18.81 7.48 -11.31
C ASN A 7 19.64 6.75 -10.26
N LYS A 8 20.89 7.14 -10.09
CA LYS A 8 21.74 6.63 -9.01
C LYS A 8 21.38 7.32 -7.70
N ALA A 9 21.13 6.54 -6.64
CA ALA A 9 20.82 7.04 -5.31
C ALA A 9 21.39 6.09 -4.25
N HIS A 10 22.16 6.59 -3.26
CA HIS A 10 22.78 5.81 -2.18
C HIS A 10 23.49 4.55 -2.67
N SER A 11 24.27 4.68 -3.74
CA SER A 11 24.96 3.58 -4.45
C SER A 11 24.05 2.52 -5.10
N GLY A 12 22.76 2.61 -4.93
CA GLY A 12 21.76 1.81 -5.62
C GLY A 12 21.15 2.54 -6.82
N ARG A 13 20.05 2.00 -7.36
CA ARG A 13 19.37 2.51 -8.54
C ARG A 13 17.89 2.73 -8.24
N GLN A 14 17.39 3.94 -8.52
CA GLN A 14 15.96 4.25 -8.52
C GLN A 14 15.46 4.22 -9.96
N LEU A 15 14.53 3.33 -10.24
CA LEU A 15 13.89 3.23 -11.55
C LEU A 15 12.43 3.64 -11.48
N VAL A 16 11.95 4.19 -12.60
CA VAL A 16 10.52 4.31 -12.90
C VAL A 16 10.25 3.41 -14.10
N VAL A 17 9.28 2.55 -13.96
CA VAL A 17 8.99 1.49 -14.93
C VAL A 17 7.54 1.61 -15.38
N LYS A 18 7.32 1.56 -16.70
CA LYS A 18 6.01 1.53 -17.33
C LYS A 18 5.78 0.19 -18.02
N HIS A 19 4.57 -0.34 -17.91
CA HIS A 19 4.20 -1.56 -18.61
C HIS A 19 2.71 -1.58 -18.95
N ALA A 20 2.36 -2.29 -20.01
CA ALA A 20 0.97 -2.60 -20.31
C ALA A 20 0.46 -3.61 -19.27
N SER A 21 -0.58 -3.24 -18.54
CA SER A 21 -1.21 -4.08 -17.53
C SER A 21 -2.38 -4.85 -18.12
N ALA A 22 -2.36 -6.16 -17.97
CA ALA A 22 -3.49 -7.01 -18.34
C ALA A 22 -4.64 -6.89 -17.34
N ALA A 23 -4.33 -6.67 -16.07
CA ALA A 23 -5.34 -6.50 -15.01
C ALA A 23 -6.19 -5.25 -15.24
N THR A 24 -5.55 -4.11 -15.54
CA THR A 24 -6.25 -2.83 -15.70
C THR A 24 -6.61 -2.50 -17.15
N GLY A 25 -6.04 -3.22 -18.13
CA GLY A 25 -6.21 -2.92 -19.55
C GLY A 25 -5.59 -1.57 -19.96
N THR A 26 -4.69 -1.01 -19.16
CA THR A 26 -4.05 0.29 -19.36
C THR A 26 -2.54 0.18 -19.18
N ASP A 27 -1.82 1.22 -19.58
CA ASP A 27 -0.44 1.37 -19.13
C ASP A 27 -0.41 1.72 -17.63
N MET A 28 0.33 0.94 -16.85
CA MET A 28 0.58 1.19 -15.44
C MET A 28 2.05 1.56 -15.22
N THR A 29 2.28 2.38 -14.20
CA THR A 29 3.63 2.82 -13.82
C THR A 29 3.89 2.48 -12.36
N PHE A 30 5.10 2.01 -12.08
CA PHE A 30 5.59 1.82 -10.71
C PHE A 30 7.03 2.33 -10.58
N SER A 31 7.42 2.66 -9.39
CA SER A 31 8.82 2.89 -9.05
C SER A 31 9.41 1.71 -8.31
N ILE A 32 10.69 1.44 -8.54
CA ILE A 32 11.45 0.43 -7.83
C ILE A 32 12.82 0.97 -7.46
N TYR A 33 13.21 0.81 -6.20
CA TYR A 33 14.57 1.03 -5.75
C TYR A 33 15.31 -0.29 -5.57
N LEU A 34 16.45 -0.40 -6.22
CA LEU A 34 17.35 -1.53 -6.13
C LEU A 34 18.59 -1.10 -5.33
N PRO A 35 18.77 -1.58 -4.09
CA PRO A 35 19.93 -1.25 -3.30
C PRO A 35 21.20 -1.89 -3.90
N PRO A 36 22.42 -1.44 -3.53
CA PRO A 36 23.65 -1.92 -4.17
C PRO A 36 23.87 -3.43 -4.06
N GLN A 37 23.31 -4.08 -3.04
CA GLN A 37 23.39 -5.54 -2.84
C GLN A 37 22.63 -6.33 -3.92
N ALA A 38 21.64 -5.71 -4.56
CA ALA A 38 20.83 -6.33 -5.62
C ALA A 38 21.63 -6.74 -6.88
N GLU A 39 22.87 -6.26 -7.01
CA GLU A 39 23.80 -6.70 -8.06
C GLU A 39 24.34 -8.12 -7.84
N ARG A 40 24.23 -8.66 -6.63
CA ARG A 40 24.90 -9.90 -6.23
C ARG A 40 23.97 -10.99 -5.75
N GLU A 41 22.80 -10.62 -5.25
CA GLU A 41 21.87 -11.56 -4.62
C GLU A 41 20.41 -11.12 -4.75
N LYS A 42 19.49 -12.05 -4.54
CA LYS A 42 18.06 -11.74 -4.39
C LYS A 42 17.80 -11.18 -3.00
N LEU A 43 17.02 -10.11 -2.93
CA LEU A 43 16.80 -9.35 -1.71
C LEU A 43 15.33 -9.32 -1.30
N PRO A 44 15.05 -9.16 0.01
CA PRO A 44 13.70 -8.95 0.50
C PRO A 44 13.07 -7.70 -0.11
N ILE A 45 11.76 -7.70 -0.22
CA ILE A 45 11.00 -6.62 -0.84
C ILE A 45 10.00 -6.00 0.13
N VAL A 46 9.88 -4.68 0.09
CA VAL A 46 8.85 -3.89 0.75
C VAL A 46 7.96 -3.27 -0.33
N TRP A 47 6.69 -3.62 -0.31
CA TRP A 47 5.65 -3.01 -1.13
C TRP A 47 5.09 -1.79 -0.43
N TYR A 48 5.02 -0.66 -1.12
CA TYR A 48 4.42 0.56 -0.61
C TYR A 48 3.21 0.95 -1.44
N LEU A 49 2.05 1.06 -0.80
CA LEU A 49 0.81 1.49 -1.43
C LEU A 49 0.52 2.96 -1.10
N SER A 50 0.28 3.76 -2.14
CA SER A 50 0.05 5.21 -2.01
C SER A 50 -1.38 5.55 -1.63
N GLY A 51 -1.57 6.72 -1.00
CA GLY A 51 -2.86 7.29 -0.63
C GLY A 51 -3.61 7.93 -1.80
N LEU A 52 -4.76 8.53 -1.48
CA LEU A 52 -5.61 9.25 -2.43
C LEU A 52 -4.81 10.30 -3.22
N THR A 53 -5.12 10.44 -4.50
CA THR A 53 -4.52 11.35 -5.46
C THR A 53 -3.06 11.09 -5.83
N CYS A 54 -2.36 10.27 -5.06
CA CYS A 54 -0.95 9.98 -5.27
C CYS A 54 -0.72 9.02 -6.44
N THR A 55 0.48 9.11 -7.00
CA THR A 55 1.07 8.14 -7.92
C THR A 55 2.29 7.49 -7.24
N HIS A 56 2.99 6.63 -7.97
CA HIS A 56 4.31 6.12 -7.57
C HIS A 56 5.30 7.27 -7.23
N ALA A 57 5.18 8.43 -7.88
CA ALA A 57 6.11 9.54 -7.75
C ALA A 57 6.09 10.20 -6.37
N ASN A 58 4.94 10.26 -5.69
CA ASN A 58 4.83 10.93 -4.41
C ASN A 58 5.79 10.36 -3.36
N VAL A 59 5.77 9.05 -3.14
CA VAL A 59 6.69 8.40 -2.20
C VAL A 59 8.12 8.38 -2.75
N THR A 60 8.27 8.20 -4.06
CA THR A 60 9.59 8.19 -4.71
C THR A 60 10.34 9.49 -4.48
N GLU A 61 9.66 10.62 -4.57
CA GLU A 61 10.28 11.94 -4.42
C GLU A 61 10.37 12.41 -2.96
N LYS A 62 9.40 12.03 -2.12
CA LYS A 62 9.20 12.63 -0.79
C LYS A 62 9.32 11.67 0.38
N GLY A 63 9.40 10.35 0.14
CA GLY A 63 9.31 9.33 1.19
C GLY A 63 10.62 9.05 1.93
N GLU A 64 11.75 9.53 1.45
CA GLU A 64 13.10 9.43 2.07
C GLU A 64 13.56 8.00 2.43
N TYR A 65 13.04 6.98 1.77
CA TYR A 65 13.29 5.56 2.07
C TYR A 65 14.64 5.02 1.58
N ARG A 66 15.26 5.68 0.58
CA ARG A 66 16.39 5.09 -0.17
C ARG A 66 17.64 4.85 0.65
N ALA A 67 17.94 5.74 1.60
CA ALA A 67 19.11 5.57 2.48
C ALA A 67 18.98 4.31 3.35
N ALA A 68 17.84 4.15 4.00
CA ALA A 68 17.53 2.97 4.81
C ALA A 68 17.50 1.69 3.96
N CYS A 69 16.87 1.72 2.80
CA CYS A 69 16.84 0.58 1.89
C CYS A 69 18.26 0.16 1.43
N ALA A 70 19.15 1.12 1.14
CA ALA A 70 20.52 0.84 0.77
C ALA A 70 21.32 0.19 1.93
N GLU A 71 21.14 0.69 3.14
CA GLU A 71 21.77 0.16 4.35
C GLU A 71 21.26 -1.26 4.67
N LEU A 72 19.95 -1.45 4.63
CA LEU A 72 19.28 -2.67 5.06
C LEU A 72 19.23 -3.79 4.00
N GLY A 73 19.55 -3.47 2.73
CA GLY A 73 19.44 -4.41 1.62
C GLY A 73 17.98 -4.71 1.27
N LEU A 74 17.12 -3.69 1.21
CA LEU A 74 15.70 -3.84 0.90
C LEU A 74 15.39 -3.29 -0.50
N ILE A 75 14.71 -4.08 -1.31
CA ILE A 75 14.05 -3.58 -2.52
C ILE A 75 12.75 -2.90 -2.11
N PHE A 76 12.47 -1.71 -2.67
CA PHE A 76 11.27 -0.95 -2.37
C PHE A 76 10.47 -0.70 -3.64
N VAL A 77 9.20 -1.12 -3.69
CA VAL A 77 8.34 -0.99 -4.87
C VAL A 77 7.09 -0.21 -4.52
N ALA A 78 6.79 0.80 -5.33
CA ALA A 78 5.59 1.61 -5.19
C ALA A 78 4.86 1.75 -6.52
N PRO A 79 3.69 1.12 -6.72
CA PRO A 79 2.84 1.30 -7.88
C PRO A 79 2.07 2.63 -7.85
N ASP A 80 1.48 2.98 -8.99
CA ASP A 80 0.40 3.97 -9.04
C ASP A 80 -0.82 3.46 -8.24
N SER A 81 -1.63 4.38 -7.76
CA SER A 81 -2.79 4.10 -6.91
C SER A 81 -4.08 3.78 -7.67
N SER A 82 -4.07 3.91 -8.99
CA SER A 82 -5.18 3.58 -9.89
C SER A 82 -4.71 3.44 -11.35
N PRO A 83 -5.51 2.84 -12.23
CA PRO A 83 -5.38 3.07 -13.67
C PRO A 83 -5.60 4.56 -13.98
N ARG A 84 -4.97 5.03 -15.07
CA ARG A 84 -5.09 6.42 -15.55
C ARG A 84 -5.10 6.47 -17.07
N GLY A 85 -5.73 7.49 -17.61
CA GLY A 85 -5.77 7.74 -19.06
C GLY A 85 -7.04 8.46 -19.51
N ALA A 86 -7.05 8.93 -20.75
CA ALA A 86 -8.19 9.65 -21.30
C ALA A 86 -9.43 8.74 -21.46
N ASP A 87 -9.19 7.45 -21.72
CA ASP A 87 -10.26 6.46 -21.92
C ASP A 87 -10.65 5.74 -20.62
N VAL A 88 -9.98 6.05 -19.50
CA VAL A 88 -10.29 5.49 -18.19
C VAL A 88 -11.36 6.33 -17.50
N PRO A 89 -12.43 5.74 -16.99
CA PRO A 89 -13.47 6.47 -16.26
C PRO A 89 -12.91 7.33 -15.14
N ASN A 90 -13.47 8.54 -14.97
CA ASN A 90 -13.09 9.46 -13.91
C ASN A 90 -14.28 10.33 -13.48
N VAL A 91 -14.13 10.96 -12.33
CA VAL A 91 -15.03 12.00 -11.82
C VAL A 91 -14.20 13.22 -11.40
N GLU A 92 -14.85 14.34 -11.10
CA GLU A 92 -14.14 15.58 -10.70
C GLU A 92 -13.63 15.50 -9.25
N GLU A 93 -14.27 14.68 -8.42
CA GLU A 93 -13.91 14.54 -7.01
C GLU A 93 -12.58 13.76 -6.86
N TYR A 94 -11.76 14.21 -5.91
CA TYR A 94 -10.43 13.64 -5.67
C TYR A 94 -10.44 12.26 -4.99
N ASP A 95 -11.55 11.90 -4.37
CA ASP A 95 -11.70 10.72 -3.52
C ASP A 95 -12.39 9.53 -4.22
N PHE A 96 -12.57 9.63 -5.57
CA PHE A 96 -13.14 8.57 -6.39
C PHE A 96 -12.63 8.64 -7.83
N GLY A 97 -12.48 7.50 -8.52
CA GLY A 97 -11.92 7.46 -9.87
C GLY A 97 -10.40 7.48 -9.91
N GLN A 98 -9.82 8.18 -10.87
CA GLN A 98 -8.36 8.20 -11.08
C GLN A 98 -7.64 8.82 -9.87
N GLY A 99 -6.70 8.06 -9.29
CA GLY A 99 -6.01 8.38 -8.05
C GLY A 99 -6.70 7.86 -6.79
N ALA A 100 -7.82 7.15 -6.92
CA ALA A 100 -8.62 6.66 -5.80
C ALA A 100 -9.11 5.22 -6.02
N GLY A 101 -8.23 4.31 -6.43
CA GLY A 101 -8.57 2.93 -6.77
C GLY A 101 -8.91 2.03 -5.58
N PHE A 102 -8.68 2.48 -4.35
CA PHE A 102 -8.95 1.78 -3.09
C PHE A 102 -8.47 0.32 -3.04
N TYR A 103 -7.60 -0.06 -3.97
CA TYR A 103 -7.01 -1.41 -4.06
C TYR A 103 -8.07 -2.53 -4.09
N VAL A 104 -9.16 -2.28 -4.79
CA VAL A 104 -10.25 -3.23 -5.05
C VAL A 104 -10.33 -3.57 -6.54
N ASP A 105 -11.02 -4.66 -6.87
CA ASP A 105 -11.46 -4.94 -8.23
C ASP A 105 -12.93 -4.53 -8.35
N ALA A 106 -13.18 -3.48 -9.12
CA ALA A 106 -14.53 -2.98 -9.32
C ALA A 106 -15.39 -4.00 -10.07
N THR A 107 -16.65 -4.10 -9.66
CA THR A 107 -17.69 -4.93 -10.30
C THR A 107 -18.72 -4.09 -11.04
N GLU A 108 -18.81 -2.81 -10.70
CA GLU A 108 -19.80 -1.90 -11.25
C GLU A 108 -19.31 -1.15 -12.49
N ALA A 109 -20.17 -1.03 -13.49
CA ALA A 109 -19.89 -0.18 -14.65
C ALA A 109 -19.95 1.32 -14.26
N PRO A 110 -19.09 2.16 -14.86
CA PRO A 110 -18.10 1.87 -15.91
C PRO A 110 -16.73 1.41 -15.37
N TRP A 111 -16.58 1.25 -14.06
CA TRP A 111 -15.29 1.03 -13.37
C TRP A 111 -14.72 -0.37 -13.58
N ALA A 112 -15.56 -1.39 -13.69
CA ALA A 112 -15.18 -2.80 -13.72
C ALA A 112 -14.16 -3.16 -14.81
N GLU A 113 -14.10 -2.38 -15.90
CA GLU A 113 -13.18 -2.62 -17.00
C GLU A 113 -11.73 -2.35 -16.64
N HIS A 114 -11.48 -1.27 -15.88
CA HIS A 114 -10.12 -0.79 -15.62
C HIS A 114 -9.71 -0.78 -14.15
N PHE A 115 -10.64 -0.54 -13.23
CA PHE A 115 -10.34 -0.43 -11.80
C PHE A 115 -10.20 -1.81 -11.15
N ARG A 116 -9.10 -2.49 -11.46
CA ARG A 116 -8.77 -3.83 -10.97
C ARG A 116 -7.47 -3.82 -10.17
N MET A 117 -7.43 -2.92 -9.20
CA MET A 117 -6.22 -2.67 -8.42
C MET A 117 -5.90 -3.80 -7.44
N TRP A 118 -6.89 -4.56 -6.99
CA TRP A 118 -6.65 -5.76 -6.18
C TRP A 118 -5.83 -6.79 -6.98
N THR A 119 -6.32 -7.22 -8.14
CA THR A 119 -5.61 -8.14 -9.03
C THR A 119 -4.24 -7.58 -9.42
N TYR A 120 -4.16 -6.29 -9.71
CA TYR A 120 -2.90 -5.65 -10.09
C TYR A 120 -1.84 -5.77 -8.99
N VAL A 121 -2.13 -5.38 -7.75
CA VAL A 121 -1.14 -5.36 -6.66
C VAL A 121 -0.90 -6.72 -6.01
N THR A 122 -1.84 -7.66 -6.13
CA THR A 122 -1.69 -8.98 -5.52
C THR A 122 -1.17 -10.06 -6.47
N GLU A 123 -1.34 -9.90 -7.77
CA GLU A 123 -1.02 -10.92 -8.77
C GLU A 123 -0.07 -10.40 -9.85
N GLU A 124 -0.49 -9.43 -10.66
CA GLU A 124 0.24 -9.04 -11.86
C GLU A 124 1.58 -8.35 -11.54
N LEU A 125 1.56 -7.30 -10.74
CA LEU A 125 2.77 -6.55 -10.41
C LEU A 125 3.80 -7.41 -9.67
N PRO A 126 3.42 -8.22 -8.66
CA PRO A 126 4.37 -9.14 -8.02
C PRO A 126 5.00 -10.16 -8.98
N ALA A 127 4.22 -10.71 -9.90
CA ALA A 127 4.73 -11.65 -10.89
C ALA A 127 5.72 -10.97 -11.85
N LEU A 128 5.41 -9.75 -12.31
CA LEU A 128 6.30 -8.95 -13.15
C LEU A 128 7.61 -8.63 -12.43
N VAL A 129 7.51 -8.13 -11.19
CA VAL A 129 8.70 -7.76 -10.40
C VAL A 129 9.57 -8.98 -10.09
N ALA A 130 8.98 -10.12 -9.80
CA ALA A 130 9.71 -11.37 -9.55
C ALA A 130 10.43 -11.91 -10.81
N ALA A 131 9.88 -11.67 -11.99
CA ALA A 131 10.47 -12.09 -13.25
C ALA A 131 11.64 -11.20 -13.69
N GLU A 132 11.57 -9.90 -13.43
CA GLU A 132 12.46 -8.89 -14.01
C GLU A 132 13.55 -8.38 -13.03
N PHE A 133 13.34 -8.55 -11.72
CA PHE A 133 14.23 -7.99 -10.69
C PHE A 133 14.69 -9.06 -9.68
N PRO A 134 15.86 -8.84 -9.03
CA PRO A 134 16.44 -9.82 -8.11
C PRO A 134 15.75 -9.80 -6.73
N VAL A 135 14.44 -10.07 -6.70
CA VAL A 135 13.64 -10.12 -5.48
C VAL A 135 13.57 -11.53 -4.89
N ASP A 136 13.58 -11.61 -3.58
CA ASP A 136 13.27 -12.82 -2.83
C ASP A 136 11.78 -12.80 -2.45
N VAL A 137 11.00 -13.59 -3.17
CA VAL A 137 9.54 -13.65 -3.02
C VAL A 137 9.08 -14.30 -1.71
N GLU A 138 9.97 -14.99 -1.00
CA GLU A 138 9.66 -15.59 0.30
C GLU A 138 9.83 -14.58 1.46
N ARG A 139 10.46 -13.44 1.19
CA ARG A 139 10.71 -12.38 2.17
C ARG A 139 10.07 -11.08 1.72
N GLN A 140 8.75 -10.97 1.92
CA GLN A 140 7.96 -9.82 1.54
C GLN A 140 7.39 -9.10 2.76
N ALA A 141 7.37 -7.77 2.71
CA ALA A 141 6.67 -6.89 3.62
C ALA A 141 5.77 -5.93 2.84
N ILE A 142 4.75 -5.41 3.48
CA ILE A 142 3.84 -4.43 2.86
C ILE A 142 3.58 -3.28 3.81
N THR A 143 3.56 -2.08 3.26
CA THR A 143 3.22 -0.85 3.96
C THR A 143 2.44 0.09 3.04
N GLY A 144 1.90 1.17 3.58
CA GLY A 144 1.21 2.16 2.78
C GLY A 144 0.69 3.32 3.61
N HIS A 145 0.21 4.36 2.94
CA HIS A 145 -0.30 5.57 3.55
C HIS A 145 -1.78 5.78 3.23
N SER A 146 -2.60 6.12 4.24
CA SER A 146 -4.00 6.51 4.05
C SER A 146 -4.83 5.42 3.36
N MET A 147 -5.38 5.66 2.18
CA MET A 147 -5.98 4.66 1.29
C MET A 147 -5.01 3.50 1.00
N GLY A 148 -3.71 3.80 0.84
CA GLY A 148 -2.69 2.75 0.66
C GLY A 148 -2.40 1.98 1.94
N GLY A 149 -2.54 2.61 3.11
CA GLY A 149 -2.50 1.92 4.41
C GLY A 149 -3.67 0.95 4.56
N HIS A 150 -4.87 1.36 4.14
CA HIS A 150 -6.02 0.45 3.97
C HIS A 150 -5.67 -0.74 3.07
N GLY A 151 -5.11 -0.46 1.89
CA GLY A 151 -4.69 -1.49 0.95
C GLY A 151 -3.66 -2.45 1.55
N ALA A 152 -2.65 -1.93 2.25
CA ALA A 152 -1.62 -2.76 2.89
C ALA A 152 -2.19 -3.71 3.94
N LEU A 153 -3.07 -3.20 4.81
CA LEU A 153 -3.74 -4.01 5.83
C LEU A 153 -4.63 -5.10 5.21
N THR A 154 -5.50 -4.74 4.26
CA THR A 154 -6.42 -5.70 3.64
C THR A 154 -5.70 -6.73 2.80
N VAL A 155 -4.66 -6.34 2.07
CA VAL A 155 -3.84 -7.28 1.29
C VAL A 155 -3.12 -8.26 2.20
N ALA A 156 -2.52 -7.82 3.31
CA ALA A 156 -1.86 -8.72 4.26
C ALA A 156 -2.85 -9.68 4.92
N LEU A 157 -3.99 -9.19 5.43
CA LEU A 157 -5.00 -10.00 6.10
C LEU A 157 -5.66 -11.05 5.20
N ARG A 158 -5.79 -10.78 3.90
CA ARG A 158 -6.38 -11.71 2.92
C ARG A 158 -5.38 -12.65 2.26
N ASN A 159 -4.08 -12.43 2.46
CA ASN A 159 -3.01 -13.29 1.93
C ASN A 159 -2.14 -13.81 3.08
N PRO A 160 -2.67 -14.68 3.94
CA PRO A 160 -1.95 -15.21 5.08
C PRO A 160 -0.65 -15.89 4.63
N ASN A 161 0.41 -15.73 5.40
CA ASN A 161 1.75 -16.29 5.15
C ASN A 161 2.51 -15.69 3.95
N ARG A 162 1.93 -14.76 3.19
CA ARG A 162 2.66 -14.10 2.10
C ARG A 162 3.59 -13.01 2.59
N PHE A 163 3.13 -12.21 3.56
CA PHE A 163 3.88 -11.09 4.10
C PHE A 163 4.36 -11.42 5.51
N ARG A 164 5.66 -11.27 5.75
CA ARG A 164 6.27 -11.45 7.07
C ARG A 164 5.99 -10.29 8.02
N SER A 165 5.57 -9.16 7.48
CA SER A 165 5.17 -8.00 8.29
C SER A 165 4.31 -7.02 7.48
N VAL A 166 3.42 -6.32 8.19
CA VAL A 166 2.57 -5.27 7.66
C VAL A 166 2.63 -4.04 8.55
N SER A 167 2.80 -2.87 7.92
CA SER A 167 2.69 -1.59 8.63
C SER A 167 1.85 -0.60 7.85
N ALA A 168 1.46 0.51 8.48
CA ALA A 168 0.72 1.56 7.80
C ALA A 168 0.94 2.94 8.44
N PHE A 169 0.92 3.96 7.59
CA PHE A 169 0.91 5.37 7.98
C PHE A 169 -0.51 5.90 7.82
N ALA A 170 -1.11 6.37 8.90
CA ALA A 170 -2.45 6.98 8.91
C ALA A 170 -3.50 6.22 8.05
N PRO A 171 -3.68 4.90 8.24
CA PRO A 171 -4.54 4.09 7.39
C PRO A 171 -6.03 4.39 7.59
N ILE A 172 -6.83 4.26 6.52
CA ILE A 172 -8.29 4.11 6.62
C ILE A 172 -8.56 2.66 7.06
N VAL A 173 -8.82 2.44 8.35
CA VAL A 173 -8.87 1.06 8.89
C VAL A 173 -10.20 0.35 8.68
N ALA A 174 -11.29 1.10 8.55
CA ALA A 174 -12.64 0.58 8.41
C ALA A 174 -13.42 1.30 7.29
N PRO A 175 -13.02 1.12 6.01
CA PRO A 175 -13.63 1.86 4.91
C PRO A 175 -15.14 1.63 4.77
N SER A 176 -15.68 0.50 5.18
CA SER A 176 -17.14 0.27 5.17
C SER A 176 -17.92 1.16 6.17
N GLN A 177 -17.23 1.82 7.11
CA GLN A 177 -17.82 2.62 8.19
C GLN A 177 -17.53 4.12 8.08
N VAL A 178 -16.74 4.56 7.09
CA VAL A 178 -16.30 5.95 6.96
C VAL A 178 -16.64 6.52 5.57
N PRO A 179 -16.84 7.84 5.43
CA PRO A 179 -17.36 8.44 4.20
C PRO A 179 -16.56 8.13 2.94
N TRP A 180 -15.24 8.26 2.96
CA TRP A 180 -14.40 7.95 1.79
C TRP A 180 -14.55 6.50 1.34
N GLY A 181 -14.52 5.58 2.31
CA GLY A 181 -14.64 4.17 2.02
C GLY A 181 -16.03 3.78 1.54
N GLN A 182 -17.09 4.30 2.17
CA GLN A 182 -18.47 4.04 1.75
C GLN A 182 -18.72 4.53 0.32
N LYS A 183 -18.22 5.72 -0.04
CA LYS A 183 -18.30 6.24 -1.40
C LYS A 183 -17.56 5.33 -2.39
N ALA A 184 -16.33 4.96 -2.09
CA ALA A 184 -15.51 4.14 -2.98
C ALA A 184 -16.06 2.71 -3.11
N LEU A 185 -16.34 2.03 -1.99
CA LEU A 185 -16.85 0.66 -2.01
C LEU A 185 -18.24 0.60 -2.67
N GLY A 186 -19.13 1.57 -2.38
CA GLY A 186 -20.43 1.66 -3.04
C GLY A 186 -20.31 1.88 -4.54
N GLY A 187 -19.42 2.77 -4.97
CA GLY A 187 -19.20 3.06 -6.39
C GLY A 187 -18.53 1.93 -7.16
N TYR A 188 -17.59 1.23 -6.56
CA TYR A 188 -16.84 0.14 -7.22
C TYR A 188 -17.49 -1.23 -7.10
N LEU A 189 -18.13 -1.54 -5.94
CA LEU A 189 -18.63 -2.88 -5.62
C LEU A 189 -20.18 -2.94 -5.50
N GLY A 190 -20.85 -1.82 -5.73
CA GLY A 190 -22.30 -1.74 -5.56
C GLY A 190 -22.74 -1.73 -4.09
N GLU A 191 -24.01 -2.11 -3.85
CA GLU A 191 -24.62 -2.00 -2.52
C GLU A 191 -24.39 -3.23 -1.61
N ASP A 192 -23.69 -4.25 -2.10
CA ASP A 192 -23.44 -5.48 -1.33
C ASP A 192 -22.44 -5.25 -0.19
N GLN A 193 -22.96 -5.06 1.00
CA GLN A 193 -22.16 -4.89 2.23
C GLN A 193 -21.25 -6.08 2.53
N ALA A 194 -21.58 -7.28 2.07
CA ALA A 194 -20.71 -8.44 2.25
C ALA A 194 -19.46 -8.34 1.37
N ALA A 195 -19.57 -7.79 0.17
CA ALA A 195 -18.44 -7.48 -0.69
C ALA A 195 -17.54 -6.40 -0.07
N TRP A 196 -18.13 -5.35 0.54
CA TRP A 196 -17.35 -4.29 1.21
C TRP A 196 -16.51 -4.83 2.37
N ARG A 197 -17.07 -5.74 3.18
CA ARG A 197 -16.36 -6.35 4.33
C ARG A 197 -15.10 -7.11 3.93
N GLN A 198 -15.03 -7.59 2.69
CA GLN A 198 -13.82 -8.23 2.15
C GLN A 198 -12.66 -7.23 1.91
N HIS A 199 -12.95 -5.94 1.92
CA HIS A 199 -11.99 -4.86 1.73
C HIS A 199 -11.96 -3.90 2.93
N ASP A 200 -12.23 -4.40 4.14
CA ASP A 200 -12.25 -3.66 5.39
C ASP A 200 -11.41 -4.41 6.43
N ALA A 201 -10.30 -3.80 6.86
CA ALA A 201 -9.37 -4.48 7.75
C ALA A 201 -10.00 -4.84 9.10
N VAL A 202 -10.82 -3.95 9.66
CA VAL A 202 -11.54 -4.22 10.92
C VAL A 202 -12.52 -5.37 10.73
N ALA A 203 -13.31 -5.34 9.66
CA ALA A 203 -14.28 -6.39 9.37
C ALA A 203 -13.61 -7.76 9.07
N LEU A 204 -12.45 -7.76 8.43
CA LEU A 204 -11.66 -8.99 8.20
C LEU A 204 -11.14 -9.57 9.51
N ILE A 205 -10.60 -8.74 10.41
CA ILE A 205 -10.13 -9.18 11.74
C ILE A 205 -11.31 -9.73 12.57
N GLU A 206 -12.44 -9.03 12.59
CA GLU A 206 -13.66 -9.51 13.26
C GLU A 206 -14.17 -10.85 12.69
N ALA A 207 -13.91 -11.12 11.41
CA ALA A 207 -14.25 -12.38 10.76
C ALA A 207 -13.19 -13.49 10.96
N GLY A 208 -12.12 -13.20 11.70
CA GLY A 208 -11.08 -14.18 12.06
C GLY A 208 -9.82 -14.15 11.19
N ALA A 209 -9.67 -13.17 10.28
CA ALA A 209 -8.39 -12.95 9.61
C ALA A 209 -7.34 -12.46 10.61
N SER A 210 -6.10 -12.92 10.46
CA SER A 210 -5.04 -12.59 11.40
C SER A 210 -3.69 -12.46 10.71
N VAL A 211 -2.85 -11.64 11.32
CA VAL A 211 -1.41 -11.52 11.06
C VAL A 211 -0.69 -11.52 12.42
N ASP A 212 0.61 -11.80 12.43
CA ASP A 212 1.37 -11.90 13.69
C ASP A 212 1.39 -10.56 14.44
N GLU A 213 1.69 -9.50 13.73
CA GLU A 213 1.75 -8.14 14.30
C GLU A 213 1.53 -7.05 13.25
N ILE A 214 1.09 -5.89 13.70
CA ILE A 214 0.84 -4.70 12.88
C ILE A 214 1.53 -3.50 13.52
N LEU A 215 2.22 -2.67 12.71
CA LEU A 215 2.74 -1.36 13.12
C LEU A 215 1.94 -0.25 12.45
N VAL A 216 1.43 0.70 13.21
CA VAL A 216 0.69 1.87 12.69
C VAL A 216 1.20 3.14 13.34
N ASP A 217 1.47 4.14 12.51
CA ASP A 217 1.67 5.53 12.95
C ASP A 217 0.53 6.42 12.46
N VAL A 218 0.09 7.34 13.32
CA VAL A 218 -0.93 8.36 13.01
C VAL A 218 -0.53 9.67 13.69
N GLY A 219 -0.61 10.79 12.96
CA GLY A 219 -0.39 12.10 13.55
C GLY A 219 -1.62 12.59 14.35
N ASP A 220 -1.44 13.22 15.52
CA ASP A 220 -2.55 13.76 16.28
C ASP A 220 -3.11 15.09 15.72
N ALA A 221 -2.34 15.76 14.85
CA ALA A 221 -2.80 16.92 14.08
C ALA A 221 -3.40 16.56 12.71
N ASP A 222 -3.60 15.26 12.43
CA ASP A 222 -4.21 14.79 11.19
C ASP A 222 -5.71 15.13 11.16
N PRO A 223 -6.18 15.96 10.20
CA PRO A 223 -7.57 16.40 10.15
C PRO A 223 -8.57 15.27 9.84
N PHE A 224 -8.08 14.11 9.40
CA PHE A 224 -8.91 12.96 9.00
C PHE A 224 -9.05 11.90 10.08
N ILE A 225 -8.32 12.02 11.20
CA ILE A 225 -8.20 10.97 12.23
C ILE A 225 -9.56 10.49 12.75
N GLU A 226 -10.46 11.41 13.06
CA GLU A 226 -11.76 11.08 13.67
C GLU A 226 -12.80 10.62 12.65
N LYS A 227 -12.76 11.18 11.44
CA LYS A 227 -13.82 10.99 10.46
C LYS A 227 -13.54 9.85 9.48
N GLU A 228 -12.29 9.71 9.05
CA GLU A 228 -11.92 8.83 7.95
C GLU A 228 -10.95 7.71 8.35
N LEU A 229 -9.98 7.99 9.24
CA LEU A 229 -8.93 7.02 9.58
C LEU A 229 -9.38 6.05 10.67
N ARG A 230 -9.96 6.53 11.75
CA ARG A 230 -10.54 5.78 12.86
C ARG A 230 -9.61 4.72 13.48
N PRO A 231 -8.37 5.08 13.87
CA PRO A 231 -7.41 4.13 14.41
C PRO A 231 -7.94 3.41 15.68
N ASP A 232 -8.89 4.00 16.39
CA ASP A 232 -9.60 3.40 17.52
C ASP A 232 -10.36 2.11 17.17
N LEU A 233 -10.83 1.97 15.93
CA LEU A 233 -11.52 0.76 15.48
C LEU A 233 -10.54 -0.40 15.29
N LEU A 234 -9.35 -0.12 14.73
CA LEU A 234 -8.31 -1.12 14.57
C LEU A 234 -7.79 -1.62 15.92
N ASP A 235 -7.53 -0.70 16.86
CA ASP A 235 -7.08 -1.03 18.21
C ASP A 235 -8.05 -2.00 18.89
N ARG A 236 -9.35 -1.71 18.86
CA ARG A 236 -10.38 -2.59 19.42
C ARG A 236 -10.46 -3.95 18.75
N ALA A 237 -10.40 -3.98 17.42
CA ALA A 237 -10.46 -5.23 16.66
C ALA A 237 -9.24 -6.13 16.93
N CYS A 238 -8.04 -5.54 16.93
CA CYS A 238 -6.81 -6.27 17.24
C CYS A 238 -6.79 -6.79 18.68
N ALA A 239 -7.20 -5.97 19.64
CA ALA A 239 -7.29 -6.37 21.06
C ALA A 239 -8.27 -7.55 21.24
N ALA A 240 -9.43 -7.53 20.60
CA ALA A 240 -10.41 -8.60 20.67
C ALA A 240 -9.92 -9.89 19.99
N ALA A 241 -9.16 -9.79 18.92
CA ALA A 241 -8.61 -10.93 18.16
C ALA A 241 -7.27 -11.44 18.71
N GLY A 242 -6.63 -10.75 19.62
CA GLY A 242 -5.30 -11.09 20.16
C GLY A 242 -4.16 -10.84 19.17
N ILE A 243 -4.35 -9.96 18.19
CA ILE A 243 -3.31 -9.53 17.24
C ILE A 243 -2.42 -8.48 17.93
N ALA A 244 -1.11 -8.66 17.86
CA ALA A 244 -0.16 -7.68 18.38
C ALA A 244 -0.20 -6.39 17.54
N LEU A 245 -0.69 -5.29 18.10
CA LEU A 245 -0.73 -3.98 17.47
C LEU A 245 0.21 -3.02 18.18
N THR A 246 1.17 -2.46 17.44
CA THR A 246 1.92 -1.28 17.86
C THR A 246 1.33 -0.06 17.16
N GLN A 247 0.46 0.67 17.83
CA GLN A 247 -0.13 1.91 17.32
C GLN A 247 0.47 3.09 18.03
N ARG A 248 1.12 3.99 17.27
CA ARG A 248 1.78 5.17 17.81
C ARG A 248 1.07 6.43 17.33
N ILE A 249 0.71 7.28 18.29
CA ILE A 249 0.17 8.61 17.99
C ILE A 249 1.34 9.60 18.03
N GLN A 250 1.63 10.23 16.90
CA GLN A 250 2.80 11.12 16.72
C GLN A 250 2.39 12.59 16.95
N PRO A 251 2.87 13.22 18.05
CA PRO A 251 2.44 14.56 18.41
C PRO A 251 2.82 15.62 17.38
N GLY A 252 1.84 16.44 16.97
CA GLY A 252 2.01 17.58 16.07
C GLY A 252 2.14 17.22 14.57
N TYR A 253 2.11 15.93 14.21
CA TYR A 253 2.16 15.51 12.81
C TYR A 253 0.78 15.48 12.17
N ASP A 254 0.74 15.87 10.90
CA ASP A 254 -0.45 15.87 10.05
C ASP A 254 -0.50 14.64 9.10
N HIS A 255 -1.28 14.75 8.02
CA HIS A 255 -1.45 13.70 7.00
C HIS A 255 -0.43 13.76 5.85
N SER A 256 0.58 14.59 5.95
CA SER A 256 1.48 14.92 4.83
C SER A 256 2.69 13.97 4.72
N TYR A 257 3.45 14.14 3.64
CA TYR A 257 4.72 13.42 3.46
C TYR A 257 5.82 13.85 4.45
N TYR A 258 5.68 14.98 5.15
CA TYR A 258 6.57 15.33 6.27
C TYR A 258 6.43 14.34 7.43
N PHE A 259 5.19 13.90 7.71
CA PHE A 259 4.93 12.82 8.65
C PHE A 259 5.54 11.49 8.15
N ILE A 260 5.22 11.08 6.92
CA ILE A 260 5.67 9.80 6.36
C ILE A 260 7.21 9.72 6.35
N SER A 261 7.90 10.74 5.82
CA SER A 261 9.36 10.74 5.69
C SER A 261 10.06 10.70 7.04
N THR A 262 9.47 11.33 8.06
CA THR A 262 10.02 11.31 9.41
C THR A 262 10.10 9.90 10.01
N PHE A 263 9.08 9.07 9.79
CA PHE A 263 8.99 7.75 10.40
C PHE A 263 9.29 6.59 9.43
N MET A 264 9.58 6.87 8.16
CA MET A 264 9.84 5.85 7.15
C MET A 264 11.03 4.95 7.50
N ASP A 265 12.15 5.52 8.00
CA ASP A 265 13.33 4.75 8.39
C ASP A 265 12.99 3.74 9.51
N GLU A 266 12.20 4.14 10.50
CA GLU A 266 11.78 3.25 11.59
C GLU A 266 10.89 2.10 11.09
N HIS A 267 9.94 2.38 10.18
CA HIS A 267 9.13 1.33 9.56
C HIS A 267 9.99 0.35 8.76
N LEU A 268 10.94 0.83 7.97
CA LEU A 268 11.83 -0.03 7.18
C LEU A 268 12.74 -0.89 8.05
N ARG A 269 13.27 -0.36 9.16
CA ARG A 269 14.06 -1.14 10.14
C ARG A 269 13.19 -2.20 10.80
N TRP A 270 11.97 -1.83 11.21
CA TRP A 270 11.00 -2.75 11.77
C TRP A 270 10.65 -3.90 10.80
N HIS A 271 10.44 -3.60 9.52
CA HIS A 271 10.26 -4.62 8.48
C HIS A 271 11.51 -5.48 8.28
N SER A 272 12.69 -4.86 8.21
CA SER A 272 13.95 -5.58 8.01
C SER A 272 14.23 -6.63 9.09
N GLU A 273 13.92 -6.33 10.35
CA GLU A 273 14.07 -7.30 11.45
C GLU A 273 13.20 -8.55 11.24
N ARG A 274 11.98 -8.39 10.71
CA ARG A 274 11.03 -9.48 10.48
C ARG A 274 11.33 -10.27 9.20
N LEU A 275 11.83 -9.60 8.19
CA LEU A 275 12.27 -10.21 6.94
C LEU A 275 13.55 -11.07 7.10
N ARG A 276 14.31 -10.88 8.18
CA ARG A 276 15.52 -11.67 8.51
C ARG A 276 15.24 -12.89 9.38
N LYS A 277 14.08 -12.98 10.02
CA LYS A 277 13.70 -14.14 10.81
C LYS A 277 13.57 -15.36 9.89
N GLU A 278 14.15 -16.49 10.29
CA GLU A 278 14.05 -17.78 9.58
C GLU A 278 12.65 -18.38 9.70
#